data_a63c35b5dccee70c7b2b10b6f0e329a4
#
_entry.id   a63c35b5dccee70c7b2b10b6f0e329a4
#
_cell.length_a   1.000
_cell.length_b   1.000
_cell.length_c   1.000
_cell.angle_alpha   90.00
_cell.angle_beta   90.00
_cell.angle_gamma   90.00
#
_symmetry.space_group_name_H-M   'P 1'
#
loop_
_entity.id
_entity.type
_entity.pdbx_description
1 polymer ?
#
loop_
_entity_poly.entity_id
_entity_poly.type
_entity_poly.pdbx_seq_one_letter_code
_entity_poly.pdbx_strand_id
1 'polypeptide(L)'
;MIVLLLIACAGEVDSGPGCELDEGGGHPTWSNFGEGFFLTYCQACHAVDSPSRFDAPDSVTFDTEAEVVPLIPLIREVVIDDETMPLGGGLPAEDLEQLGNYLDCREGMP
;
A
#
# COMPACT_ATOMS: atom_id res chain seq x y z
N MET A 1 -30.50 15.70 32.54
CA MET A 1 -30.19 15.51 31.90
C MET A 1 -29.36 14.54 31.51
N ILE A 2 -29.16 14.14 30.92
CA ILE A 2 -28.52 13.24 30.55
C ILE A 2 -27.58 13.07 29.77
N VAL A 3 -27.03 12.74 29.47
CA VAL A 3 -26.16 12.66 28.83
C VAL A 3 -25.48 11.69 28.32
N LEU A 4 -25.32 11.28 27.95
CA LEU A 4 -24.74 10.55 27.39
C LEU A 4 -23.77 10.23 26.82
N LEU A 5 -23.40 9.93 26.53
CA LEU A 5 -22.56 9.61 26.01
C LEU A 5 -21.89 8.92 25.35
N LEU A 6 -21.75 8.60 24.96
CA LEU A 6 -21.16 8.09 24.33
C LEU A 6 -20.32 7.53 23.79
N ILE A 7 -19.91 7.20 23.41
CA ILE A 7 -19.17 6.71 23.06
C ILE A 7 -18.59 6.04 22.31
N ALA A 8 -18.42 5.75 21.83
CA ALA A 8 -18.08 5.24 21.08
C ALA A 8 -17.16 4.66 20.56
N CYS A 9 -16.74 4.73 19.88
CA CYS A 9 -15.76 4.35 19.33
C CYS A 9 -15.33 3.26 19.14
N ALA A 10 -15.36 2.91 19.21
CA ALA A 10 -15.07 1.84 19.18
C ALA A 10 -14.62 1.31 18.10
N GLY A 11 -14.52 0.58 17.84
CA GLY A 11 -14.19 0.03 16.84
C GLY A 11 -13.11 0.15 16.20
N GLU A 12 -12.48 0.71 16.46
CA GLU A 12 -11.53 0.95 15.86
C GLU A 12 -10.66 0.01 15.57
N VAL A 13 -10.40 -0.32 14.76
CA VAL A 13 -9.69 -1.21 14.41
C VAL A 13 -8.56 -0.99 14.29
N ASP A 14 -7.93 -0.81 14.18
CA ASP A 14 -6.77 -0.67 14.11
C ASP A 14 -5.99 -1.09 13.12
N SER A 15 -6.10 -0.99 12.02
CA SER A 15 -5.30 -1.28 10.90
C SER A 15 -4.55 -0.09 10.40
N GLY A 16 -4.24 0.80 11.23
CA GLY A 16 -3.45 1.94 10.85
C GLY A 16 -4.30 3.13 10.49
N PRO A 17 -3.70 4.32 10.55
CA PRO A 17 -4.42 5.55 10.25
C PRO A 17 -4.78 5.60 8.79
N GLY A 18 -5.97 6.01 8.48
CA GLY A 18 -6.40 6.11 7.11
C GLY A 18 -6.85 4.82 6.47
N CYS A 19 -6.75 3.71 7.17
CA CYS A 19 -7.23 2.45 6.62
C CYS A 19 -8.76 2.50 6.56
N GLU A 20 -9.29 2.40 5.35
CA GLU A 20 -10.72 2.46 5.14
C GLU A 20 -11.24 1.10 4.75
N LEU A 21 -12.35 0.72 5.35
CA LEU A 21 -13.01 -0.52 5.00
C LEU A 21 -13.99 -0.26 3.86
N ASP A 22 -14.11 -1.22 2.96
CA ASP A 22 -15.09 -1.11 1.90
C ASP A 22 -16.49 -1.40 2.48
N GLU A 23 -17.48 -1.36 1.61
CA GLU A 23 -18.87 -1.51 2.07
C GLU A 23 -19.13 -2.84 2.73
N GLY A 24 -18.38 -3.86 2.39
CA GLY A 24 -18.52 -5.16 3.00
C GLY A 24 -17.68 -5.34 4.24
N GLY A 25 -16.98 -4.30 4.68
CA GLY A 25 -16.11 -4.41 5.85
C GLY A 25 -14.71 -4.88 5.52
N GLY A 26 -14.38 -5.05 4.25
CA GLY A 26 -13.06 -5.48 3.84
C GLY A 26 -12.14 -4.32 3.58
N HIS A 27 -10.90 -4.63 3.33
CA HIS A 27 -9.89 -3.64 2.98
C HIS A 27 -8.91 -4.27 2.01
N PRO A 28 -8.09 -3.47 1.33
CA PRO A 28 -7.09 -4.05 0.44
C PRO A 28 -6.09 -4.88 1.25
N THR A 29 -5.81 -6.07 0.75
CA THR A 29 -4.83 -6.97 1.35
C THR A 29 -3.82 -7.35 0.30
N TRP A 30 -2.79 -8.08 0.72
CA TRP A 30 -1.82 -8.57 -0.25
C TRP A 30 -2.50 -9.43 -1.31
N SER A 31 -3.33 -10.38 -0.87
CA SER A 31 -3.90 -11.33 -1.83
C SER A 31 -4.97 -10.72 -2.72
N ASN A 32 -5.71 -9.71 -2.27
CA ASN A 32 -6.75 -9.14 -3.12
C ASN A 32 -6.33 -7.88 -3.84
N PHE A 33 -5.21 -7.30 -3.49
CA PHE A 33 -4.76 -6.07 -4.15
C PHE A 33 -3.25 -6.02 -4.34
N GLY A 34 -2.49 -6.16 -3.24
CA GLY A 34 -1.06 -5.83 -3.27
C GLY A 34 -0.28 -6.67 -4.26
N GLU A 35 -0.49 -7.97 -4.23
CA GLU A 35 0.28 -8.86 -5.08
C GLU A 35 0.14 -8.48 -6.55
N GLY A 36 -1.09 -8.26 -7.00
CA GLY A 36 -1.33 -7.89 -8.39
C GLY A 36 -0.79 -6.50 -8.72
N PHE A 37 -0.91 -5.58 -7.77
CA PHE A 37 -0.41 -4.24 -7.99
C PHE A 37 1.10 -4.22 -8.19
N PHE A 38 1.83 -4.85 -7.29
CA PHE A 38 3.29 -4.84 -7.39
C PHE A 38 3.78 -5.65 -8.56
N LEU A 39 3.10 -6.75 -8.88
CA LEU A 39 3.43 -7.52 -10.07
C LEU A 39 3.27 -6.67 -11.33
N THR A 40 2.18 -5.94 -11.41
CA THR A 40 1.84 -5.20 -12.62
C THR A 40 2.73 -3.98 -12.82
N TYR A 41 3.00 -3.25 -11.75
CA TYR A 41 3.63 -1.95 -11.92
C TYR A 41 5.07 -1.88 -11.45
N CYS A 42 5.55 -2.82 -10.67
CA CYS A 42 6.83 -2.67 -10.00
C CYS A 42 7.83 -3.77 -10.31
N GLN A 43 7.36 -5.00 -10.45
CA GLN A 43 8.27 -6.14 -10.50
C GLN A 43 9.06 -6.24 -11.81
N ALA A 44 8.63 -5.56 -12.86
CA ALA A 44 9.42 -5.59 -14.09
C ALA A 44 10.85 -5.14 -13.82
N CYS A 45 11.03 -4.18 -12.92
CA CYS A 45 12.35 -3.66 -12.57
C CYS A 45 12.78 -4.03 -11.18
N HIS A 46 11.82 -4.35 -10.29
CA HIS A 46 12.08 -4.53 -8.87
C HIS A 46 11.76 -5.94 -8.39
N ALA A 47 11.97 -6.93 -9.20
CA ALA A 47 11.89 -8.31 -8.75
C ALA A 47 13.31 -8.85 -8.57
N VAL A 48 13.42 -9.87 -7.74
CA VAL A 48 14.73 -10.46 -7.47
C VAL A 48 15.43 -10.89 -8.75
N ASP A 49 14.67 -11.41 -9.71
CA ASP A 49 15.26 -11.91 -10.93
C ASP A 49 14.90 -11.06 -12.16
N SER A 50 14.66 -9.77 -11.97
CA SER A 50 14.37 -8.90 -13.11
C SER A 50 15.53 -8.91 -14.09
N PRO A 51 15.25 -9.11 -15.39
CA PRO A 51 16.33 -9.11 -16.37
C PRO A 51 16.90 -7.72 -16.62
N SER A 52 16.14 -6.69 -16.36
CA SER A 52 16.61 -5.32 -16.50
C SER A 52 16.05 -4.50 -15.37
N ARG A 53 16.93 -3.96 -14.55
CA ARG A 53 16.50 -3.26 -13.36
C ARG A 53 16.52 -1.74 -13.52
N PHE A 54 17.04 -1.23 -14.61
CA PHE A 54 17.08 0.21 -14.85
C PHE A 54 17.66 0.96 -13.65
N ASP A 55 18.77 0.44 -13.13
CA ASP A 55 19.48 1.01 -11.99
C ASP A 55 18.73 0.90 -10.65
N ALA A 56 17.70 0.08 -10.58
CA ALA A 56 17.03 -0.13 -9.30
C ALA A 56 17.99 -0.82 -8.34
N PRO A 57 18.04 -0.36 -7.08
CA PRO A 57 18.91 -1.00 -6.09
C PRO A 57 18.52 -2.46 -5.86
N ASP A 58 19.51 -3.30 -5.63
CA ASP A 58 19.24 -4.71 -5.36
C ASP A 58 18.38 -4.92 -4.14
N SER A 59 18.43 -3.99 -3.20
CA SER A 59 17.68 -4.12 -1.96
C SER A 59 16.21 -3.72 -2.10
N VAL A 60 15.81 -3.19 -3.27
CA VAL A 60 14.43 -2.75 -3.45
C VAL A 60 13.75 -3.74 -4.38
N THR A 61 13.09 -4.72 -3.78
CA THR A 61 12.32 -5.73 -4.51
C THR A 61 10.94 -5.83 -3.89
N PHE A 62 10.00 -6.29 -4.69
CA PHE A 62 8.59 -6.36 -4.27
C PHE A 62 7.97 -7.71 -4.61
N ASP A 63 8.74 -8.77 -4.46
CA ASP A 63 8.24 -10.11 -4.80
C ASP A 63 7.26 -10.62 -3.75
N THR A 64 7.44 -10.20 -2.50
CA THR A 64 6.59 -10.67 -1.40
C THR A 64 6.16 -9.50 -0.54
N GLU A 65 5.11 -9.72 0.24
CA GLU A 65 4.66 -8.69 1.16
C GLU A 65 5.72 -8.37 2.20
N ALA A 66 6.47 -9.37 2.63
CA ALA A 66 7.54 -9.14 3.61
C ALA A 66 8.57 -8.17 3.08
N GLU A 67 8.79 -8.13 1.77
CA GLU A 67 9.70 -7.18 1.17
C GLU A 67 9.09 -5.80 1.04
N VAL A 68 7.78 -5.73 0.87
CA VAL A 68 7.08 -4.47 0.70
C VAL A 68 6.99 -3.69 2.00
N VAL A 69 6.67 -4.37 3.10
CA VAL A 69 6.33 -3.70 4.36
C VAL A 69 7.43 -2.74 4.83
N PRO A 70 8.70 -3.14 4.87
CA PRO A 70 9.73 -2.18 5.32
C PRO A 70 9.95 -1.02 4.35
N LEU A 71 9.46 -1.13 3.13
CA LEU A 71 9.63 -0.09 2.13
C LEU A 71 8.42 0.83 2.03
N ILE A 72 7.43 0.67 2.87
CA ILE A 72 6.22 1.48 2.79
C ILE A 72 6.51 2.98 2.80
N PRO A 73 7.37 3.51 3.69
CA PRO A 73 7.63 4.95 3.64
C PRO A 73 8.21 5.40 2.31
N LEU A 74 9.11 4.60 1.74
CA LEU A 74 9.69 4.93 0.45
C LEU A 74 8.65 4.87 -0.66
N ILE A 75 7.80 3.84 -0.64
CA ILE A 75 6.75 3.71 -1.64
C ILE A 75 5.82 4.92 -1.59
N ARG A 76 5.44 5.37 -0.40
CA ARG A 76 4.60 6.56 -0.29
C ARG A 76 5.26 7.76 -0.93
N GLU A 77 6.54 7.93 -0.66
CA GLU A 77 7.25 9.09 -1.17
C GLU A 77 7.33 9.09 -2.69
N VAL A 78 7.76 7.99 -3.27
CA VAL A 78 8.07 7.99 -4.71
C VAL A 78 6.88 7.67 -5.59
N VAL A 79 5.88 6.97 -5.07
CA VAL A 79 4.72 6.59 -5.89
C VAL A 79 3.55 7.53 -5.68
N ILE A 80 3.27 7.87 -4.43
CA ILE A 80 2.07 8.64 -4.11
C ILE A 80 2.38 10.13 -4.09
N ASP A 81 3.43 10.53 -3.38
CA ASP A 81 3.70 11.96 -3.20
C ASP A 81 4.38 12.56 -4.43
N ASP A 82 5.47 11.98 -4.87
CA ASP A 82 6.27 12.54 -5.95
C ASP A 82 5.89 12.00 -7.31
N GLU A 83 5.27 10.83 -7.35
CA GLU A 83 4.89 10.16 -8.60
C GLU A 83 6.07 9.98 -9.54
N THR A 84 7.25 9.74 -8.98
CA THR A 84 8.43 9.43 -9.80
C THR A 84 8.52 7.95 -10.13
N MET A 85 7.79 7.11 -9.39
CA MET A 85 7.70 5.69 -9.70
C MET A 85 6.24 5.32 -9.88
N PRO A 86 5.96 4.38 -10.79
CA PRO A 86 6.90 3.75 -11.71
C PRO A 86 7.45 4.74 -12.72
N LEU A 87 8.57 4.38 -13.32
CA LEU A 87 9.18 5.25 -14.32
C LEU A 87 8.15 5.57 -15.41
N GLY A 88 8.10 6.83 -15.81
CA GLY A 88 7.10 7.26 -16.76
C GLY A 88 5.78 7.64 -16.14
N GLY A 89 5.56 7.32 -14.88
CA GLY A 89 4.32 7.68 -14.18
C GLY A 89 3.12 6.98 -14.77
N GLY A 90 2.00 7.64 -14.70
CA GLY A 90 0.82 7.17 -15.41
C GLY A 90 -0.06 6.17 -14.69
N LEU A 91 0.09 6.03 -13.38
CA LEU A 91 -0.83 5.18 -12.65
C LEU A 91 -2.22 5.82 -12.62
N PRO A 92 -3.27 5.04 -12.84
CA PRO A 92 -4.62 5.58 -12.72
C PRO A 92 -4.88 6.10 -11.31
N ALA A 93 -5.69 7.14 -11.21
CA ALA A 93 -5.97 7.75 -9.91
C ALA A 93 -6.58 6.76 -8.94
N GLU A 94 -7.42 5.86 -9.42
CA GLU A 94 -8.04 4.92 -8.52
C GLU A 94 -7.06 3.86 -8.04
N ASP A 95 -6.04 3.54 -8.83
CA ASP A 95 -4.99 2.62 -8.36
C ASP A 95 -4.13 3.29 -7.30
N LEU A 96 -3.86 4.59 -7.44
CA LEU A 96 -3.12 5.32 -6.42
C LEU A 96 -3.91 5.38 -5.12
N GLU A 97 -5.19 5.59 -5.21
CA GLU A 97 -6.04 5.63 -4.03
C GLU A 97 -6.06 4.28 -3.32
N GLN A 98 -6.20 3.22 -4.08
CA GLN A 98 -6.18 1.88 -3.52
C GLN A 98 -4.83 1.55 -2.90
N LEU A 99 -3.76 1.97 -3.55
CA LEU A 99 -2.43 1.76 -2.98
C LEU A 99 -2.31 2.47 -1.64
N GLY A 100 -2.73 3.73 -1.58
CA GLY A 100 -2.68 4.47 -0.32
C GLY A 100 -3.43 3.76 0.79
N ASN A 101 -4.61 3.25 0.47
CA ASN A 101 -5.39 2.54 1.46
C ASN A 101 -4.72 1.23 1.88
N TYR A 102 -4.15 0.51 0.92
CA TYR A 102 -3.43 -0.72 1.25
C TYR A 102 -2.27 -0.44 2.20
N LEU A 103 -1.49 0.60 1.89
CA LEU A 103 -0.34 0.93 2.73
C LEU A 103 -0.78 1.35 4.13
N ASP A 104 -1.85 2.14 4.22
CA ASP A 104 -2.38 2.53 5.52
C ASP A 104 -2.83 1.34 6.33
N CYS A 105 -3.50 0.39 5.69
CA CYS A 105 -3.97 -0.79 6.38
C CYS A 105 -2.79 -1.65 6.84
N ARG A 106 -1.76 -1.77 6.03
CA ARG A 106 -0.62 -2.60 6.40
C ARG A 106 0.20 -2.00 7.53
N GLU A 107 0.30 -0.68 7.57
CA GLU A 107 1.10 -0.05 8.62
C GLU A 107 0.57 -0.33 10.01
N GLY A 108 -0.73 -0.54 10.13
CA GLY A 108 -1.32 -0.80 11.43
C GLY A 108 -1.30 -2.25 11.84
N MET A 109 -0.76 -3.13 11.00
CA MET A 109 -0.79 -4.55 11.28
C MET A 109 0.60 -5.07 11.60
N PRO A 110 0.68 -6.04 12.50
CA PRO A 110 1.97 -6.64 12.84
C PRO A 110 2.58 -7.44 11.70
#